data_b870e0b1db369896197b79904db4a428
#
_entry.id   b870e0b1db369896197b79904db4a428
#
_cell.length_a   1.000
_cell.length_b   1.000
_cell.length_c   1.000
_cell.angle_alpha   90.00
_cell.angle_beta   90.00
_cell.angle_gamma   90.00
#
_symmetry.space_group_name_H-M   'P 1'
#
loop_
_entity.id
_entity.type
_entity.pdbx_description
1 polymer ?
#
loop_
_entity_poly.entity_id
_entity_poly.type
_entity_poly.pdbx_seq_one_letter_code
_entity_poly.pdbx_strand_id
1 'polypeptide(L)'
;GAYLMKGREHCDNTTVIEHTVPHTKCREVFKGVLDDESCGVFQGKIIVHKNAQKADGHQLSKVLLLSDKAEMDAKPELEIYADDVKCSHGATSGQLDTAALFYLRSRGIPDVLARNLLIQSFMAEALDEISDENVRHSMANLVMHRLPAQCFLSEEWTKGRMAR
;
A
#
# COMPACT_ATOMS: atom_id res chain seq x y z
N GLY A 1 4.62 2.28 3.80
CA GLY A 1 4.79 0.87 4.17
C GLY A 1 4.23 -0.08 3.13
N ALA A 2 4.88 -1.23 2.95
CA ALA A 2 4.44 -2.28 2.05
C ALA A 2 4.66 -3.65 2.72
N TYR A 3 3.63 -4.49 2.78
CA TYR A 3 3.70 -5.81 3.40
C TYR A 3 2.89 -6.86 2.63
N LEU A 4 3.46 -8.07 2.52
CA LEU A 4 2.81 -9.24 1.91
C LEU A 4 2.87 -10.39 2.92
N MET A 5 1.71 -10.96 3.21
CA MET A 5 1.54 -11.94 4.26
C MET A 5 0.76 -13.14 3.76
N LYS A 6 1.10 -14.31 4.30
CA LYS A 6 0.45 -15.57 3.97
C LYS A 6 0.45 -16.52 5.18
N GLY A 7 -0.25 -17.63 5.03
CA GLY A 7 -0.35 -18.62 6.10
C GLY A 7 -1.08 -18.01 7.31
N ARG A 8 -0.47 -18.03 8.47
CA ARG A 8 -0.98 -17.47 9.72
C ARG A 8 -0.10 -16.33 10.24
N GLU A 9 0.55 -15.63 9.34
CA GLU A 9 1.38 -14.47 9.69
C GLU A 9 0.52 -13.34 10.23
N HIS A 10 1.06 -12.58 11.20
CA HIS A 10 0.43 -11.40 11.78
C HIS A 10 1.37 -10.20 11.64
N CYS A 11 0.81 -9.06 11.24
CA CYS A 11 1.54 -7.79 11.15
C CYS A 11 0.72 -6.66 11.76
N ASP A 12 1.28 -5.96 12.72
CA ASP A 12 0.72 -4.75 13.30
C ASP A 12 1.59 -3.54 12.91
N ASN A 13 0.97 -2.55 12.29
CA ASN A 13 1.59 -1.29 11.94
C ASN A 13 0.91 -0.18 12.74
N THR A 14 1.58 0.31 13.77
CA THR A 14 1.11 1.43 14.58
C THR A 14 1.97 2.66 14.32
N THR A 15 1.34 3.77 13.94
CA THR A 15 2.01 5.05 13.65
C THR A 15 1.36 6.20 14.41
N VAL A 16 2.18 7.15 14.87
CA VAL A 16 1.72 8.43 15.41
C VAL A 16 2.53 9.53 14.77
N ILE A 17 1.86 10.47 14.11
CA ILE A 17 2.48 11.62 13.45
C ILE A 17 1.94 12.89 14.11
N GLU A 18 2.83 13.75 14.61
CA GLU A 18 2.45 14.99 15.25
C GLU A 18 2.92 16.21 14.43
N HIS A 19 1.94 17.06 14.05
CA HIS A 19 2.20 18.39 13.51
C HIS A 19 2.22 19.37 14.66
N THR A 20 3.40 19.89 15.02
CA THR A 20 3.62 20.79 16.17
C THR A 20 3.85 22.25 15.78
N VAL A 21 4.24 22.50 14.52
CA VAL A 21 4.53 23.83 13.97
C VAL A 21 3.76 24.06 12.66
N PRO A 22 3.54 25.33 12.27
CA PRO A 22 2.81 25.66 11.03
C PRO A 22 3.51 25.16 9.75
N HIS A 23 2.72 25.02 8.69
CA HIS A 23 3.17 24.68 7.33
C HIS A 23 3.87 23.33 7.17
N THR A 24 3.65 22.41 8.09
CA THR A 24 4.20 21.05 8.01
C THR A 24 3.36 20.19 7.08
N LYS A 25 4.00 19.20 6.42
CA LYS A 25 3.34 18.26 5.53
C LYS A 25 3.68 16.82 5.91
N CYS A 26 2.70 15.93 5.84
CA CYS A 26 2.94 14.49 5.89
C CYS A 26 2.06 13.76 4.87
N ARG A 27 2.61 12.69 4.31
CA ARG A 27 1.89 11.74 3.48
C ARG A 27 2.26 10.34 3.91
N GLU A 28 1.33 9.63 4.47
CA GLU A 28 1.50 8.26 4.95
C GLU A 28 0.72 7.31 4.05
N VAL A 29 1.42 6.35 3.45
CA VAL A 29 0.82 5.36 2.57
C VAL A 29 1.23 3.96 3.02
N PHE A 30 0.25 3.14 3.37
CA PHE A 30 0.41 1.72 3.66
C PHE A 30 -0.35 0.87 2.64
N LYS A 31 0.33 -0.14 2.08
CA LYS A 31 -0.30 -1.15 1.23
C LYS A 31 0.04 -2.55 1.70
N GLY A 32 -1.00 -3.35 1.90
CA GLY A 32 -0.90 -4.72 2.34
C GLY A 32 -1.54 -5.70 1.36
N VAL A 33 -1.00 -6.90 1.31
CA VAL A 33 -1.60 -8.05 0.63
C VAL A 33 -1.63 -9.19 1.63
N LEU A 34 -2.81 -9.71 1.91
CA LEU A 34 -3.06 -10.74 2.90
C LEU A 34 -3.66 -11.97 2.21
N ASP A 35 -3.06 -13.12 2.43
CA ASP A 35 -3.52 -14.41 1.90
C ASP A 35 -3.66 -15.45 3.00
N ASP A 36 -4.30 -16.58 2.70
CA ASP A 36 -4.58 -17.69 3.61
C ASP A 36 -5.38 -17.24 4.86
N GLU A 37 -4.81 -17.41 6.06
CA GLU A 37 -5.36 -17.03 7.36
C GLU A 37 -4.54 -15.90 8.01
N SER A 38 -3.89 -15.06 7.20
CA SER A 38 -3.06 -13.96 7.70
C SER A 38 -3.90 -12.81 8.23
N CYS A 39 -3.39 -12.10 9.24
CA CYS A 39 -4.06 -10.99 9.88
C CYS A 39 -3.17 -9.74 9.86
N GLY A 40 -3.71 -8.64 9.32
CA GLY A 40 -3.07 -7.33 9.32
C GLY A 40 -3.78 -6.38 10.28
N VAL A 41 -3.01 -5.57 11.00
CA VAL A 41 -3.52 -4.47 11.81
C VAL A 41 -2.85 -3.18 11.37
N PHE A 42 -3.64 -2.12 11.23
CA PHE A 42 -3.15 -0.77 10.97
C PHE A 42 -3.79 0.20 11.94
N GLN A 43 -2.99 0.83 12.79
CA GLN A 43 -3.41 1.88 13.70
C GLN A 43 -2.59 3.14 13.38
N GLY A 44 -3.21 4.09 12.69
CA GLY A 44 -2.54 5.31 12.28
C GLY A 44 -3.19 6.52 12.94
N LYS A 45 -2.40 7.38 13.59
CA LYS A 45 -2.88 8.58 14.24
C LYS A 45 -2.13 9.81 13.77
N ILE A 46 -2.85 10.83 13.30
CA ILE A 46 -2.29 12.15 13.02
C ILE A 46 -2.84 13.13 14.03
N ILE A 47 -1.95 13.80 14.74
CA ILE A 47 -2.26 14.84 15.75
C ILE A 47 -1.82 16.20 15.20
N VAL A 48 -2.73 17.15 15.09
CA VAL A 48 -2.42 18.52 14.67
C VAL A 48 -2.63 19.45 15.85
N HIS A 49 -1.54 19.95 16.41
CA HIS A 49 -1.56 20.86 17.56
C HIS A 49 -2.13 22.22 17.18
N LYS A 50 -2.67 22.95 18.16
CA LYS A 50 -3.33 24.26 17.97
C LYS A 50 -2.49 25.28 17.18
N ASN A 51 -1.17 25.25 17.38
CA ASN A 51 -0.26 26.18 16.70
C ASN A 51 0.16 25.70 15.29
N ALA A 52 -0.15 24.45 14.91
CA ALA A 52 0.23 23.87 13.64
C ALA A 52 -0.73 24.27 12.50
N GLN A 53 -0.99 25.58 12.36
CA GLN A 53 -1.82 26.10 11.28
C GLN A 53 -1.20 25.80 9.89
N LYS A 54 -2.02 25.60 8.87
CA LYS A 54 -1.60 25.25 7.51
C LYS A 54 -0.90 23.89 7.41
N ALA A 55 -1.13 23.01 8.39
CA ALA A 55 -0.70 21.62 8.29
C ALA A 55 -1.45 20.90 7.13
N ASP A 56 -0.71 20.03 6.43
CA ASP A 56 -1.21 19.26 5.29
C ASP A 56 -0.86 17.79 5.53
N GLY A 57 -1.80 17.02 6.10
CA GLY A 57 -1.59 15.67 6.59
C GLY A 57 -2.53 14.65 5.95
N HIS A 58 -1.97 13.65 5.26
CA HIS A 58 -2.75 12.61 4.60
C HIS A 58 -2.28 11.22 5.00
N GLN A 59 -3.24 10.36 5.36
CA GLN A 59 -3.00 8.97 5.71
C GLN A 59 -3.86 8.05 4.85
N LEU A 60 -3.25 7.02 4.27
CA LEU A 60 -3.92 6.05 3.43
C LEU A 60 -3.45 4.64 3.72
N SER A 61 -4.36 3.76 4.10
CA SER A 61 -4.12 2.31 4.23
C SER A 61 -5.01 1.56 3.24
N LYS A 62 -4.40 0.81 2.32
CA LYS A 62 -5.14 -0.04 1.37
C LYS A 62 -4.65 -1.48 1.46
N VAL A 63 -5.58 -2.42 1.51
CA VAL A 63 -5.25 -3.85 1.63
C VAL A 63 -6.03 -4.67 0.62
N LEU A 64 -5.33 -5.60 -0.03
CA LEU A 64 -5.94 -6.67 -0.82
C LEU A 64 -6.05 -7.93 0.04
N LEU A 65 -7.25 -8.47 0.14
CA LEU A 65 -7.55 -9.76 0.73
C LEU A 65 -7.66 -10.79 -0.40
N LEU A 66 -6.74 -11.74 -0.43
CA LEU A 66 -6.68 -12.80 -1.45
C LEU A 66 -7.45 -14.06 -1.04
N SER A 67 -7.77 -14.17 0.24
CA SER A 67 -8.50 -15.27 0.85
C SER A 67 -9.66 -14.74 1.70
N ASP A 68 -10.74 -15.51 1.78
CA ASP A 68 -11.91 -15.20 2.65
C ASP A 68 -11.60 -15.35 4.15
N LYS A 69 -10.44 -15.94 4.49
CA LYS A 69 -9.98 -16.10 5.87
C LYS A 69 -8.94 -15.07 6.28
N ALA A 70 -8.46 -14.27 5.33
CA ALA A 70 -7.55 -13.18 5.62
C ALA A 70 -8.32 -12.02 6.26
N GLU A 71 -7.76 -11.44 7.30
CA GLU A 71 -8.41 -10.38 8.08
C GLU A 71 -7.57 -9.10 8.10
N MET A 72 -8.25 -7.95 8.08
CA MET A 72 -7.62 -6.64 8.21
C MET A 72 -8.40 -5.76 9.17
N ASP A 73 -7.77 -5.39 10.26
CA ASP A 73 -8.26 -4.41 11.22
C ASP A 73 -7.59 -3.05 10.97
N ALA A 74 -8.39 -2.03 10.66
CA ALA A 74 -7.86 -0.69 10.39
C ALA A 74 -8.53 0.35 11.29
N LYS A 75 -7.68 1.10 12.01
CA LYS A 75 -8.10 2.18 12.90
C LYS A 75 -7.33 3.48 12.59
N PRO A 76 -7.71 4.20 11.52
CA PRO A 76 -7.14 5.51 11.26
C PRO A 76 -7.81 6.57 12.14
N GLU A 77 -7.01 7.43 12.78
CA GLU A 77 -7.47 8.48 13.69
C GLU A 77 -6.90 9.85 13.30
N LEU A 78 -7.70 10.91 13.44
CA LEU A 78 -7.28 12.31 13.32
C LEU A 78 -7.69 13.06 14.59
N GLU A 79 -6.73 13.70 15.24
CA GLU A 79 -6.96 14.66 16.31
C GLU A 79 -6.52 16.05 15.85
N ILE A 80 -7.46 16.93 15.57
CA ILE A 80 -7.18 18.23 14.97
C ILE A 80 -7.60 19.34 15.92
N TYR A 81 -6.62 20.11 16.40
CA TYR A 81 -6.80 21.23 17.31
C TYR A 81 -6.56 22.58 16.65
N ALA A 82 -6.18 22.63 15.37
CA ALA A 82 -6.00 23.81 14.55
C ALA A 82 -7.17 24.00 13.58
N ASP A 83 -7.47 25.24 13.21
CA ASP A 83 -8.65 25.59 12.39
C ASP A 83 -8.36 25.55 10.88
N ASP A 84 -7.16 25.97 10.46
CA ASP A 84 -6.80 26.13 9.06
C ASP A 84 -5.81 25.03 8.64
N VAL A 85 -6.32 23.86 8.31
CA VAL A 85 -5.53 22.68 7.96
C VAL A 85 -6.18 21.89 6.83
N LYS A 86 -5.39 21.02 6.18
CA LYS A 86 -5.84 20.02 5.21
C LYS A 86 -5.44 18.65 5.72
N CYS A 87 -6.38 17.93 6.27
CA CYS A 87 -6.11 16.59 6.80
C CYS A 87 -7.16 15.60 6.28
N SER A 88 -6.70 14.42 5.93
CA SER A 88 -7.56 13.32 5.54
C SER A 88 -6.97 11.98 5.95
N HIS A 89 -7.84 11.01 6.17
CA HIS A 89 -7.47 9.63 6.29
C HIS A 89 -8.36 8.75 5.40
N GLY A 90 -7.86 7.59 5.03
CA GLY A 90 -8.62 6.57 4.33
C GLY A 90 -8.08 5.18 4.67
N ALA A 91 -9.01 4.24 4.89
CA ALA A 91 -8.68 2.84 5.04
C ALA A 91 -9.65 2.02 4.18
N THR A 92 -9.11 1.13 3.36
CA THR A 92 -9.90 0.25 2.51
C THR A 92 -9.31 -1.15 2.50
N SER A 93 -10.17 -2.14 2.59
CA SER A 93 -9.85 -3.52 2.28
C SER A 93 -10.74 -4.00 1.13
N GLY A 94 -10.19 -4.79 0.24
CA GLY A 94 -10.92 -5.29 -0.91
C GLY A 94 -10.24 -6.50 -1.53
N GLN A 95 -10.85 -7.03 -2.57
CA GLN A 95 -10.32 -8.15 -3.36
C GLN A 95 -9.70 -7.64 -4.66
N LEU A 96 -9.02 -8.54 -5.39
CA LEU A 96 -8.57 -8.24 -6.74
C LEU A 96 -9.75 -7.88 -7.65
N ASP A 97 -9.56 -6.88 -8.49
CA ASP A 97 -10.53 -6.48 -9.50
C ASP A 97 -10.81 -7.65 -10.46
N THR A 98 -12.01 -8.19 -10.36
CA THR A 98 -12.46 -9.33 -11.17
C THR A 98 -12.57 -8.99 -12.64
N ALA A 99 -12.91 -7.75 -13.00
CA ALA A 99 -12.99 -7.31 -14.38
C ALA A 99 -11.59 -7.20 -15.00
N ALA A 100 -10.63 -6.64 -14.27
CA ALA A 100 -9.23 -6.60 -14.70
C ALA A 100 -8.64 -8.01 -14.83
N LEU A 101 -8.92 -8.90 -13.88
CA LEU A 101 -8.50 -10.29 -13.92
C LEU A 101 -9.09 -11.02 -15.15
N PHE A 102 -10.39 -10.86 -15.39
CA PHE A 102 -11.07 -11.43 -16.56
C PHE A 102 -10.45 -10.90 -17.86
N TYR A 103 -10.19 -9.60 -17.96
CA TYR A 103 -9.57 -8.99 -19.14
C TYR A 103 -8.19 -9.60 -19.44
N LEU A 104 -7.33 -9.72 -18.44
CA LEU A 104 -6.00 -10.31 -18.62
C LEU A 104 -6.08 -11.77 -19.07
N ARG A 105 -6.98 -12.56 -18.48
CA ARG A 105 -7.21 -13.96 -18.82
C ARG A 105 -7.78 -14.12 -20.25
N SER A 106 -8.67 -13.24 -20.68
CA SER A 106 -9.23 -13.26 -22.04
C SER A 106 -8.18 -12.95 -23.11
N ARG A 107 -7.04 -12.35 -22.73
CA ARG A 107 -5.86 -12.13 -23.58
C ARG A 107 -4.86 -13.27 -23.53
N GLY A 108 -5.21 -14.41 -22.92
CA GLY A 108 -4.36 -15.61 -22.86
C GLY A 108 -3.33 -15.59 -21.73
N ILE A 109 -3.39 -14.64 -20.79
CA ILE A 109 -2.51 -14.62 -19.62
C ILE A 109 -3.02 -15.68 -18.63
N PRO A 110 -2.17 -16.63 -18.18
CA PRO A 110 -2.55 -17.61 -17.16
C PRO A 110 -3.04 -16.95 -15.88
N ASP A 111 -4.00 -17.58 -15.17
CA ASP A 111 -4.65 -16.98 -13.98
C ASP A 111 -3.63 -16.54 -12.91
N VAL A 112 -2.66 -17.40 -12.59
CA VAL A 112 -1.62 -17.10 -11.59
C VAL A 112 -0.82 -15.85 -12.01
N LEU A 113 -0.44 -15.75 -13.27
CA LEU A 113 0.31 -14.60 -13.77
C LEU A 113 -0.54 -13.33 -13.76
N ALA A 114 -1.82 -13.42 -14.16
CA ALA A 114 -2.74 -12.29 -14.15
C ALA A 114 -2.95 -11.74 -12.74
N ARG A 115 -3.17 -12.61 -11.74
CA ARG A 115 -3.28 -12.20 -10.32
C ARG A 115 -2.02 -11.49 -9.84
N ASN A 116 -0.88 -12.05 -10.12
CA ASN A 116 0.39 -11.48 -9.69
C ASN A 116 0.69 -10.13 -10.34
N LEU A 117 0.34 -9.94 -11.62
CA LEU A 117 0.43 -8.63 -12.27
C LEU A 117 -0.42 -7.56 -11.59
N LEU A 118 -1.64 -7.92 -11.16
CA LEU A 118 -2.52 -7.02 -10.43
C LEU A 118 -1.96 -6.70 -9.03
N ILE A 119 -1.42 -7.70 -8.32
CA ILE A 119 -0.78 -7.51 -7.00
C ILE A 119 0.45 -6.60 -7.14
N GLN A 120 1.30 -6.84 -8.13
CA GLN A 120 2.47 -6.00 -8.40
C GLN A 120 2.08 -4.56 -8.69
N SER A 121 1.07 -4.35 -9.54
CA SER A 121 0.57 -3.01 -9.86
C SER A 121 0.02 -2.31 -8.60
N PHE A 122 -0.71 -3.02 -7.76
CA PHE A 122 -1.22 -2.51 -6.50
C PHE A 122 -0.09 -2.10 -5.55
N MET A 123 0.94 -2.92 -5.39
CA MET A 123 2.08 -2.63 -4.51
C MET A 123 2.97 -1.51 -5.06
N ALA A 124 3.10 -1.39 -6.39
CA ALA A 124 3.90 -0.36 -7.04
C ALA A 124 3.47 1.05 -6.64
N GLU A 125 2.17 1.30 -6.43
CA GLU A 125 1.68 2.62 -6.01
C GLU A 125 2.27 3.10 -4.66
N ALA A 126 2.62 2.18 -3.73
CA ALA A 126 3.30 2.56 -2.48
C ALA A 126 4.79 2.83 -2.71
N LEU A 127 5.40 2.13 -3.66
CA LEU A 127 6.82 2.28 -4.00
C LEU A 127 7.06 3.57 -4.80
N ASP A 128 6.09 4.02 -5.59
CA ASP A 128 6.15 5.26 -6.36
C ASP A 128 6.24 6.52 -5.47
N GLU A 129 5.88 6.41 -4.17
CA GLU A 129 6.08 7.48 -3.18
C GLU A 129 7.57 7.64 -2.79
N ILE A 130 8.45 6.70 -3.14
CA ILE A 130 9.89 6.77 -2.87
C ILE A 130 10.56 7.57 -3.98
N SER A 131 11.08 8.75 -3.63
CA SER A 131 11.71 9.66 -4.59
C SER A 131 13.07 9.17 -5.11
N ASP A 132 13.84 8.47 -4.26
CA ASP A 132 15.13 7.88 -4.67
C ASP A 132 14.90 6.62 -5.52
N GLU A 133 15.39 6.67 -6.76
CA GLU A 133 15.18 5.63 -7.76
C GLU A 133 15.88 4.30 -7.40
N ASN A 134 17.07 4.37 -6.80
CA ASN A 134 17.83 3.18 -6.41
C ASN A 134 17.14 2.47 -5.22
N VAL A 135 16.67 3.26 -4.24
CA VAL A 135 15.89 2.73 -3.10
C VAL A 135 14.60 2.12 -3.59
N ARG A 136 13.86 2.83 -4.45
CA ARG A 136 12.61 2.33 -5.05
C ARG A 136 12.82 1.01 -5.78
N HIS A 137 13.86 0.93 -6.62
CA HIS A 137 14.20 -0.30 -7.37
C HIS A 137 14.54 -1.45 -6.42
N SER A 138 15.35 -1.20 -5.40
CA SER A 138 15.72 -2.21 -4.40
C SER A 138 14.50 -2.73 -3.65
N MET A 139 13.58 -1.84 -3.24
CA MET A 139 12.34 -2.22 -2.57
C MET A 139 11.40 -2.99 -3.50
N ALA A 140 11.28 -2.59 -4.77
CA ALA A 140 10.50 -3.33 -5.77
C ALA A 140 10.99 -4.77 -5.93
N ASN A 141 12.31 -4.98 -5.97
CA ASN A 141 12.89 -6.32 -6.03
C ASN A 141 12.53 -7.16 -4.79
N LEU A 142 12.56 -6.58 -3.59
CA LEU A 142 12.15 -7.29 -2.36
C LEU A 142 10.69 -7.71 -2.41
N VAL A 143 9.80 -6.86 -2.90
CA VAL A 143 8.37 -7.19 -3.09
C VAL A 143 8.22 -8.33 -4.09
N MET A 144 8.93 -8.25 -5.22
CA MET A 144 8.89 -9.29 -6.26
C MET A 144 9.32 -10.67 -5.76
N HIS A 145 10.36 -10.73 -4.93
CA HIS A 145 10.84 -12.00 -4.35
C HIS A 145 9.85 -12.66 -3.37
N ARG A 146 8.90 -11.90 -2.83
CA ARG A 146 7.86 -12.43 -1.94
C ARG A 146 6.66 -13.00 -2.70
N LEU A 147 6.49 -12.62 -3.96
CA LEU A 147 5.43 -13.18 -4.82
C LEU A 147 5.79 -14.61 -5.25
N PRO A 148 4.81 -15.49 -5.51
CA PRO A 148 5.08 -16.85 -5.97
C PRO A 148 5.97 -16.87 -7.21
N ALA A 149 7.00 -17.73 -7.21
CA ALA A 149 8.09 -17.76 -8.19
C ALA A 149 7.68 -18.03 -9.67
N GLN A 150 6.44 -18.34 -9.94
CA GLN A 150 5.91 -18.57 -11.30
C GLN A 150 5.62 -17.27 -12.07
N CYS A 151 6.10 -16.14 -11.60
CA CYS A 151 5.72 -14.79 -12.00
C CYS A 151 6.81 -13.91 -12.58
N PHE A 152 7.95 -14.43 -12.88
CA PHE A 152 8.97 -13.64 -13.55
C PHE A 152 8.59 -13.42 -15.02
N LEU A 153 7.89 -12.32 -15.30
CA LEU A 153 8.04 -11.67 -16.59
C LEU A 153 9.48 -11.18 -16.64
N SER A 154 10.20 -11.59 -17.68
CA SER A 154 11.60 -11.28 -17.96
C SER A 154 11.95 -9.80 -17.67
N GLU A 155 13.21 -9.53 -17.39
CA GLU A 155 13.81 -8.19 -17.13
C GLU A 155 13.42 -7.10 -18.15
N GLU A 156 12.82 -7.45 -19.27
CA GLU A 156 12.35 -6.54 -20.31
C GLU A 156 11.18 -5.65 -19.85
N TRP A 157 10.36 -6.08 -18.87
CA TRP A 157 9.22 -5.29 -18.42
C TRP A 157 9.61 -4.12 -17.51
N THR A 158 10.68 -4.29 -16.73
CA THR A 158 11.28 -3.21 -15.93
C THR A 158 11.95 -2.15 -16.78
N LYS A 159 12.52 -2.53 -17.94
CA LYS A 159 13.16 -1.60 -18.88
C LYS A 159 12.16 -0.75 -19.68
N GLY A 160 10.96 -1.23 -19.93
CA GLY A 160 9.94 -0.53 -20.72
C GLY A 160 9.28 0.66 -20.04
N ARG A 161 9.35 0.80 -18.70
CA ARG A 161 8.85 1.99 -17.96
C ARG A 161 9.85 3.14 -17.87
N MET A 162 11.13 2.91 -18.17
CA MET A 162 12.17 3.97 -18.15
C MET A 162 12.22 4.81 -19.42
N ALA A 163 11.36 4.56 -20.42
CA ALA A 163 11.39 5.22 -21.73
C ALA A 163 10.13 6.06 -22.03
N ARG A 164 9.48 6.62 -20.98
CA ARG A 164 8.42 7.64 -21.17
C ARG A 164 8.50 8.74 -20.14
#